data_45189dc447b92340239efdb6851c5b7e
#
_entry.id   45189dc447b92340239efdb6851c5b7e
#
_cell.length_a   1.000
_cell.length_b   1.000
_cell.length_c   1.000
_cell.angle_alpha   90.00
_cell.angle_beta   90.00
_cell.angle_gamma   90.00
#
_symmetry.space_group_name_H-M   'P 1'
#
loop_
_entity.id
_entity.type
_entity.pdbx_description
1 polymer ?
#
loop_
_entity_poly.entity_id
_entity_poly.type
_entity_poly.pdbx_seq_one_letter_code
_entity_poly.pdbx_strand_id
1 'polypeptide(L)'
;DIEIFMYGLISILKDRGDQVFTIIATDGSKGGSDKTKSLIKTRKIEAINGLKTLSKPIFLDISDGELGDNINHKKIIKQNIFKVSPDIIITHSKNDYHSDHRALSLLIREAASHYVPILYCDTLMGVNFQPNFYVDITNYYQGKKDAILKHKSQNPERFVDLFELMNSYRAAQCNAPKGSY
;
A
#
# COMPACT_ATOMS: atom_id res chain seq x y z
N ASP A 1 -4.03 -2.31 1.53
CA ASP A 1 -2.99 -2.55 0.51
C ASP A 1 -1.58 -2.12 0.95
N ILE A 2 -1.47 -1.10 1.82
CA ILE A 2 -0.17 -0.68 2.39
C ILE A 2 0.46 -1.86 3.14
N GLU A 3 -0.32 -2.57 3.93
CA GLU A 3 0.09 -3.74 4.72
C GLU A 3 0.61 -4.87 3.83
N ILE A 4 0.03 -4.99 2.64
CA ILE A 4 0.34 -6.05 1.70
C ILE A 4 1.65 -5.76 0.94
N PHE A 5 1.78 -4.57 0.36
CA PHE A 5 2.84 -4.25 -0.58
C PHE A 5 3.99 -3.44 0.01
N MET A 6 3.74 -2.67 1.06
CA MET A 6 4.68 -1.63 1.52
C MET A 6 5.16 -1.83 2.96
N TYR A 7 4.47 -2.67 3.76
CA TYR A 7 4.68 -2.78 5.21
C TYR A 7 6.13 -2.99 5.60
N GLY A 8 6.82 -3.94 4.97
CA GLY A 8 8.20 -4.28 5.34
C GLY A 8 9.16 -3.11 5.12
N LEU A 9 9.12 -2.48 3.93
CA LEU A 9 9.96 -1.31 3.65
C LEU A 9 9.65 -0.15 4.59
N ILE A 10 8.36 0.13 4.84
CA ILE A 10 7.96 1.22 5.74
C ILE A 10 8.43 0.94 7.18
N SER A 11 8.39 -0.32 7.62
CA SER A 11 8.90 -0.72 8.95
C SER A 11 10.39 -0.46 9.08
N ILE A 12 11.18 -0.81 8.07
CA ILE A 12 12.62 -0.55 8.01
C ILE A 12 12.91 0.96 8.11
N LEU A 13 12.19 1.76 7.32
CA LEU A 13 12.35 3.21 7.33
C LEU A 13 12.04 3.78 8.71
N LYS A 14 10.96 3.32 9.33
CA LYS A 14 10.56 3.75 10.67
C LYS A 14 11.61 3.39 11.74
N ASP A 15 12.13 2.16 11.72
CA ASP A 15 13.15 1.71 12.66
C ASP A 15 14.47 2.46 12.48
N ARG A 16 14.75 2.95 11.28
CA ARG A 16 15.87 3.85 10.99
C ARG A 16 15.66 5.25 11.58
N GLY A 17 14.46 5.60 12.03
CA GLY A 17 14.11 6.90 12.56
C GLY A 17 13.44 7.85 11.56
N ASP A 18 13.12 7.38 10.36
CA ASP A 18 12.42 8.18 9.36
C ASP A 18 10.98 8.48 9.78
N GLN A 19 10.49 9.66 9.41
CA GLN A 19 9.11 10.03 9.65
C GLN A 19 8.21 9.43 8.56
N VAL A 20 7.29 8.56 8.96
CA VAL A 20 6.40 7.84 8.04
C VAL A 20 5.00 8.43 8.08
N PHE A 21 4.45 8.72 6.90
CA PHE A 21 3.06 9.11 6.69
C PHE A 21 2.38 8.09 5.78
N THR A 22 1.18 7.64 6.15
CA THR A 22 0.37 6.75 5.32
C THR A 22 -0.89 7.48 4.85
N ILE A 23 -1.19 7.40 3.54
CA ILE A 23 -2.37 8.02 2.94
C ILE A 23 -3.17 6.93 2.26
N ILE A 24 -4.44 6.81 2.63
CA ILE A 24 -5.40 5.88 2.02
C ILE A 24 -6.36 6.69 1.17
N ALA A 25 -6.32 6.48 -0.15
CA ALA A 25 -7.04 7.31 -1.11
C ALA A 25 -8.54 7.00 -1.14
N THR A 26 -8.92 5.73 -1.19
CA THR A 26 -10.32 5.32 -1.36
C THR A 26 -10.94 4.83 -0.06
N ASP A 27 -12.27 4.94 0.02
CA ASP A 27 -13.05 4.58 1.21
C ASP A 27 -13.29 3.07 1.37
N GLY A 28 -13.00 2.28 0.31
CA GLY A 28 -13.18 0.84 0.30
C GLY A 28 -14.62 0.37 0.32
N SER A 29 -15.57 1.19 -0.11
CA SER A 29 -17.02 0.92 -0.06
C SER A 29 -17.49 -0.24 -0.93
N LYS A 30 -16.72 -0.62 -1.97
CA LYS A 30 -17.08 -1.70 -2.90
C LYS A 30 -16.42 -3.04 -2.58
N GLY A 31 -15.49 -3.08 -1.64
CA GLY A 31 -14.67 -4.26 -1.34
C GLY A 31 -15.29 -5.22 -0.33
N GLY A 32 -16.46 -5.78 -0.57
CA GLY A 32 -17.09 -6.77 0.32
C GLY A 32 -18.49 -7.14 -0.12
N SER A 33 -19.08 -8.12 0.57
CA SER A 33 -20.47 -8.55 0.35
C SER A 33 -21.49 -7.54 0.88
N ASP A 34 -21.11 -6.79 1.92
CA ASP A 34 -21.94 -5.77 2.55
C ASP A 34 -21.50 -4.37 2.10
N LYS A 35 -22.24 -3.79 1.14
CA LYS A 35 -21.95 -2.48 0.55
C LYS A 35 -22.62 -1.35 1.34
N THR A 36 -22.40 -1.29 2.65
CA THR A 36 -23.04 -0.30 3.52
C THR A 36 -22.05 0.74 4.05
N LYS A 37 -22.59 1.85 4.58
CA LYS A 37 -21.81 2.83 5.34
C LYS A 37 -21.08 2.19 6.53
N SER A 38 -21.59 1.06 7.02
CA SER A 38 -20.97 0.22 8.05
C SER A 38 -19.63 -0.34 7.58
N LEU A 39 -19.55 -0.81 6.31
CA LEU A 39 -18.30 -1.34 5.75
C LEU A 39 -17.19 -0.30 5.71
N ILE A 40 -17.48 0.93 5.25
CA ILE A 40 -16.49 2.03 5.23
C ILE A 40 -15.90 2.26 6.61
N LYS A 41 -16.76 2.35 7.64
CA LYS A 41 -16.32 2.54 9.03
C LYS A 41 -15.47 1.38 9.51
N THR A 42 -15.89 0.15 9.23
CA THR A 42 -15.16 -1.08 9.58
C THR A 42 -13.78 -1.07 8.94
N ARG A 43 -13.68 -0.83 7.63
CA ARG A 43 -12.40 -0.81 6.90
C ARG A 43 -11.44 0.28 7.39
N LYS A 44 -11.95 1.44 7.77
CA LYS A 44 -11.14 2.49 8.41
C LYS A 44 -10.54 2.03 9.75
N ILE A 45 -11.35 1.39 10.58
CA ILE A 45 -10.88 0.85 11.87
C ILE A 45 -9.83 -0.25 11.65
N GLU A 46 -10.07 -1.14 10.70
CA GLU A 46 -9.14 -2.21 10.32
C GLU A 46 -7.79 -1.65 9.84
N ALA A 47 -7.81 -0.65 8.96
CA ALA A 47 -6.61 0.03 8.47
C ALA A 47 -5.86 0.76 9.59
N ILE A 48 -6.55 1.45 10.50
CA ILE A 48 -5.94 2.06 11.69
C ILE A 48 -5.24 1.00 12.54
N ASN A 49 -5.89 -0.15 12.75
CA ASN A 49 -5.32 -1.24 13.55
C ASN A 49 -4.15 -1.95 12.85
N GLY A 50 -4.22 -2.11 11.54
CA GLY A 50 -3.14 -2.71 10.73
C GLY A 50 -1.89 -1.83 10.69
N LEU A 51 -2.06 -0.52 10.64
CA LEU A 51 -0.97 0.44 10.50
C LEU A 51 -0.52 1.09 11.81
N LYS A 52 -1.10 0.70 12.96
CA LYS A 52 -0.87 1.38 14.25
C LYS A 52 0.60 1.47 14.68
N THR A 53 1.41 0.50 14.29
CA THR A 53 2.85 0.45 14.59
C THR A 53 3.67 1.34 13.67
N LEU A 54 3.12 1.72 12.52
CA LEU A 54 3.80 2.51 11.49
C LEU A 54 3.43 4.00 11.57
N SER A 55 2.18 4.31 11.30
CA SER A 55 1.64 5.68 11.39
C SER A 55 0.13 5.68 11.49
N LYS A 56 -0.46 6.81 11.90
CA LYS A 56 -1.89 7.01 11.82
C LYS A 56 -2.27 7.36 10.39
N PRO A 57 -3.13 6.58 9.71
CA PRO A 57 -3.50 6.85 8.33
C PRO A 57 -4.25 8.17 8.13
N ILE A 58 -3.94 8.86 7.03
CA ILE A 58 -4.72 9.98 6.51
C ILE A 58 -5.69 9.39 5.47
N PHE A 59 -7.00 9.61 5.66
CA PHE A 59 -8.02 9.13 4.73
C PHE A 59 -8.47 10.27 3.82
N LEU A 60 -8.50 10.02 2.50
CA LEU A 60 -8.99 11.00 1.51
C LEU A 60 -10.45 10.81 1.17
N ASP A 61 -11.03 9.67 1.55
CA ASP A 61 -12.46 9.34 1.41
C ASP A 61 -13.01 9.47 -0.03
N ILE A 62 -12.19 9.22 -1.03
CA ILE A 62 -12.62 9.12 -2.41
C ILE A 62 -13.38 7.80 -2.59
N SER A 63 -14.50 7.81 -3.32
CA SER A 63 -15.28 6.59 -3.58
C SER A 63 -14.43 5.48 -4.20
N ASP A 64 -14.53 4.28 -3.64
CA ASP A 64 -13.86 3.08 -4.15
C ASP A 64 -14.28 2.79 -5.61
N GLY A 65 -13.30 2.55 -6.48
CA GLY A 65 -13.49 2.32 -7.92
C GLY A 65 -13.71 3.59 -8.75
N GLU A 66 -13.59 4.79 -8.17
CA GLU A 66 -13.81 6.07 -8.86
C GLU A 66 -12.57 6.98 -8.83
N LEU A 67 -11.44 6.44 -8.35
CA LEU A 67 -10.21 7.22 -8.27
C LEU A 67 -9.71 7.58 -9.68
N GLY A 68 -9.52 8.87 -9.93
CA GLY A 68 -9.08 9.39 -11.24
C GLY A 68 -10.20 9.93 -12.13
N ASP A 69 -11.45 9.61 -11.85
CA ASP A 69 -12.59 10.03 -12.67
C ASP A 69 -12.92 11.53 -12.55
N ASN A 70 -12.34 12.19 -11.54
CA ASN A 70 -12.59 13.60 -11.27
C ASN A 70 -11.28 14.38 -11.11
N ILE A 71 -11.19 15.52 -11.78
CA ILE A 71 -10.02 16.41 -11.71
C ILE A 71 -9.68 16.85 -10.27
N ASN A 72 -10.67 16.89 -9.38
CA ASN A 72 -10.45 17.23 -7.98
C ASN A 72 -9.63 16.16 -7.24
N HIS A 73 -9.63 14.90 -7.68
CA HIS A 73 -8.81 13.83 -7.07
C HIS A 73 -7.32 14.16 -7.16
N LYS A 74 -6.86 14.65 -8.31
CA LYS A 74 -5.49 15.13 -8.48
C LYS A 74 -5.16 16.28 -7.52
N LYS A 75 -6.07 17.23 -7.37
CA LYS A 75 -5.90 18.37 -6.45
C LYS A 75 -5.79 17.90 -5.00
N ILE A 76 -6.67 17.02 -4.56
CA ILE A 76 -6.68 16.44 -3.20
C ILE A 76 -5.35 15.71 -2.92
N ILE A 77 -4.92 14.84 -3.82
CA ILE A 77 -3.67 14.09 -3.68
C ILE A 77 -2.48 15.05 -3.62
N LYS A 78 -2.40 15.99 -4.56
CA LYS A 78 -1.33 16.99 -4.59
C LYS A 78 -1.25 17.80 -3.29
N GLN A 79 -2.38 18.28 -2.78
CA GLN A 79 -2.43 19.04 -1.53
C GLN A 79 -1.93 18.23 -0.33
N ASN A 80 -2.28 16.94 -0.24
CA ASN A 80 -1.82 16.07 0.85
C ASN A 80 -0.33 15.75 0.74
N ILE A 81 0.20 15.52 -0.47
CA ILE A 81 1.64 15.35 -0.70
C ILE A 81 2.41 16.60 -0.23
N PHE A 82 1.99 17.78 -0.67
CA PHE A 82 2.68 19.02 -0.28
C PHE A 82 2.56 19.35 1.21
N LYS A 83 1.44 19.00 1.84
CA LYS A 83 1.27 19.16 3.30
C LYS A 83 2.24 18.30 4.09
N VAL A 84 2.51 17.09 3.63
CA VAL A 84 3.45 16.15 4.25
C VAL A 84 4.90 16.50 3.88
N SER A 85 5.13 17.04 2.67
CA SER A 85 6.45 17.40 2.13
C SER A 85 7.45 16.23 2.22
N PRO A 86 7.15 15.07 1.60
CA PRO A 86 7.98 13.88 1.74
C PRO A 86 9.28 13.98 0.92
N ASP A 87 10.35 13.33 1.41
CA ASP A 87 11.58 13.14 0.66
C ASP A 87 11.49 12.00 -0.36
N ILE A 88 10.55 11.07 -0.15
CA ILE A 88 10.29 9.94 -1.03
C ILE A 88 8.81 9.52 -0.92
N ILE A 89 8.24 9.07 -2.04
CA ILE A 89 6.88 8.52 -2.09
C ILE A 89 6.95 7.05 -2.48
N ILE A 90 6.23 6.20 -1.75
CA ILE A 90 6.03 4.78 -2.09
C ILE A 90 4.57 4.62 -2.52
N THR A 91 4.33 4.06 -3.69
CA THR A 91 2.98 3.89 -4.24
C THR A 91 2.85 2.65 -5.10
N HIS A 92 1.62 2.38 -5.57
CA HIS A 92 1.33 1.25 -6.46
C HIS A 92 1.99 1.42 -7.84
N SER A 93 2.25 0.28 -8.49
CA SER A 93 2.72 0.26 -9.88
C SER A 93 1.64 0.73 -10.86
N LYS A 94 2.07 1.40 -11.92
CA LYS A 94 1.20 1.75 -13.07
C LYS A 94 0.64 0.53 -13.81
N ASN A 95 1.24 -0.64 -13.60
CA ASN A 95 0.87 -1.89 -14.26
C ASN A 95 0.03 -2.81 -13.36
N ASP A 96 -0.42 -2.30 -12.20
CA ASP A 96 -1.26 -3.07 -11.28
C ASP A 96 -2.60 -3.49 -11.94
N TYR A 97 -3.15 -4.62 -11.51
CA TYR A 97 -4.42 -5.11 -12.02
C TYR A 97 -5.62 -4.25 -11.58
N HIS A 98 -5.53 -3.60 -10.40
CA HIS A 98 -6.62 -2.81 -9.84
C HIS A 98 -6.67 -1.41 -10.46
N SER A 99 -7.85 -0.98 -10.89
CA SER A 99 -8.05 0.33 -11.54
C SER A 99 -7.62 1.50 -10.65
N ASP A 100 -8.02 1.50 -9.38
CA ASP A 100 -7.66 2.57 -8.44
C ASP A 100 -6.15 2.61 -8.15
N HIS A 101 -5.47 1.46 -8.12
CA HIS A 101 -4.01 1.41 -7.97
C HIS A 101 -3.31 2.09 -9.15
N ARG A 102 -3.75 1.79 -10.38
CA ARG A 102 -3.21 2.45 -11.60
C ARG A 102 -3.52 3.94 -11.61
N ALA A 103 -4.74 4.31 -11.25
CA ALA A 103 -5.15 5.71 -11.16
C ALA A 103 -4.32 6.47 -10.13
N LEU A 104 -4.13 5.90 -8.91
CA LEU A 104 -3.30 6.50 -7.87
C LEU A 104 -1.86 6.68 -8.33
N SER A 105 -1.28 5.66 -8.97
CA SER A 105 0.06 5.70 -9.53
C SER A 105 0.23 6.87 -10.51
N LEU A 106 -0.73 7.04 -11.43
CA LEU A 106 -0.73 8.13 -12.40
C LEU A 106 -0.85 9.51 -11.73
N LEU A 107 -1.81 9.65 -10.82
CA LEU A 107 -2.08 10.91 -10.12
C LEU A 107 -0.88 11.36 -9.27
N ILE A 108 -0.23 10.44 -8.58
CA ILE A 108 0.99 10.72 -7.80
C ILE A 108 2.13 11.13 -8.73
N ARG A 109 2.34 10.40 -9.83
CA ARG A 109 3.37 10.74 -10.81
C ARG A 109 3.18 12.15 -11.37
N GLU A 110 1.96 12.51 -11.74
CA GLU A 110 1.65 13.85 -12.26
C GLU A 110 1.75 14.96 -11.21
N ALA A 111 1.49 14.62 -9.93
CA ALA A 111 1.53 15.58 -8.85
C ALA A 111 2.94 15.86 -8.33
N ALA A 112 3.83 14.85 -8.33
CA ALA A 112 5.05 14.87 -7.53
C ALA A 112 6.35 14.51 -8.28
N SER A 113 6.31 13.88 -9.47
CA SER A 113 7.51 13.31 -10.11
C SER A 113 8.63 14.31 -10.43
N HIS A 114 8.33 15.59 -10.52
CA HIS A 114 9.33 16.64 -10.74
C HIS A 114 9.99 17.14 -9.44
N TYR A 115 9.48 16.70 -8.28
CA TYR A 115 9.88 17.24 -6.98
C TYR A 115 10.38 16.15 -6.02
N VAL A 116 9.83 14.94 -6.11
CA VAL A 116 10.06 13.87 -5.15
C VAL A 116 10.30 12.55 -5.88
N PRO A 117 11.33 11.76 -5.52
CA PRO A 117 11.50 10.40 -6.01
C PRO A 117 10.28 9.54 -5.67
N ILE A 118 9.88 8.69 -6.61
CA ILE A 118 8.74 7.78 -6.45
C ILE A 118 9.23 6.34 -6.58
N LEU A 119 8.98 5.53 -5.54
CA LEU A 119 9.16 4.08 -5.58
C LEU A 119 7.81 3.41 -5.84
N TYR A 120 7.80 2.51 -6.80
CA TYR A 120 6.63 1.69 -7.12
C TYR A 120 6.77 0.33 -6.45
N CYS A 121 5.79 -0.04 -5.62
CA CYS A 121 5.74 -1.37 -5.04
C CYS A 121 5.33 -2.42 -6.08
N ASP A 122 5.57 -3.68 -5.74
CA ASP A 122 5.20 -4.82 -6.57
C ASP A 122 3.68 -4.88 -6.82
N THR A 123 3.29 -5.65 -7.82
CA THR A 123 1.89 -5.94 -8.14
C THR A 123 1.48 -7.30 -7.58
N LEU A 124 0.19 -7.59 -7.52
CA LEU A 124 -0.30 -8.88 -7.09
C LEU A 124 0.29 -10.00 -7.96
N MET A 125 0.95 -10.97 -7.33
CA MET A 125 1.69 -12.06 -7.98
C MET A 125 2.78 -11.61 -8.97
N GLY A 126 3.27 -10.38 -8.86
CA GLY A 126 4.32 -9.85 -9.72
C GLY A 126 3.92 -9.65 -11.18
N VAL A 127 2.62 -9.65 -11.48
CA VAL A 127 2.12 -9.53 -12.86
C VAL A 127 2.54 -8.19 -13.46
N ASN A 128 3.18 -8.25 -14.63
CA ASN A 128 3.69 -7.08 -15.36
C ASN A 128 4.63 -6.18 -14.55
N PHE A 129 5.34 -6.76 -13.58
CA PHE A 129 6.29 -6.04 -12.73
C PHE A 129 7.66 -6.69 -12.73
N GLN A 130 8.69 -5.94 -13.10
CA GLN A 130 10.08 -6.33 -12.99
C GLN A 130 10.76 -5.44 -11.95
N PRO A 131 11.12 -5.99 -10.77
CA PRO A 131 11.75 -5.21 -9.72
C PRO A 131 13.17 -4.79 -10.11
N ASN A 132 13.52 -3.54 -9.79
CA ASN A 132 14.88 -3.03 -9.85
C ASN A 132 15.60 -3.13 -8.50
N PHE A 133 14.82 -3.18 -7.41
CA PHE A 133 15.29 -3.27 -6.05
C PHE A 133 14.54 -4.37 -5.32
N TYR A 134 15.26 -5.07 -4.46
CA TYR A 134 14.71 -6.01 -3.50
C TYR A 134 15.05 -5.51 -2.10
N VAL A 135 14.10 -5.63 -1.19
CA VAL A 135 14.25 -5.21 0.20
C VAL A 135 14.02 -6.43 1.07
N ASP A 136 15.00 -6.80 1.88
CA ASP A 136 14.86 -7.88 2.86
C ASP A 136 13.94 -7.43 3.99
N ILE A 137 12.76 -8.02 4.05
CA ILE A 137 11.75 -7.75 5.06
C ILE A 137 11.59 -8.90 6.06
N THR A 138 12.52 -9.85 6.09
CA THR A 138 12.43 -11.07 6.90
C THR A 138 12.13 -10.78 8.36
N ASN A 139 12.81 -9.81 8.96
CA ASN A 139 12.59 -9.41 10.35
C ASN A 139 11.24 -8.71 10.60
N TYR A 140 10.56 -8.25 9.56
CA TYR A 140 9.29 -7.53 9.63
C TYR A 140 8.12 -8.36 9.10
N TYR A 141 8.41 -9.56 8.58
CA TYR A 141 7.41 -10.37 7.90
C TYR A 141 6.28 -10.81 8.83
N GLN A 142 6.58 -11.16 10.09
CA GLN A 142 5.53 -11.48 11.06
C GLN A 142 4.62 -10.27 11.34
N GLY A 143 5.19 -9.08 11.50
CA GLY A 143 4.42 -7.85 11.67
C GLY A 143 3.53 -7.53 10.46
N LYS A 144 4.02 -7.80 9.25
CA LYS A 144 3.23 -7.71 8.00
C LYS A 144 2.03 -8.66 8.04
N LYS A 145 2.22 -9.92 8.40
CA LYS A 145 1.13 -10.92 8.53
C LYS A 145 0.10 -10.45 9.55
N ASP A 146 0.54 -9.99 10.70
CA ASP A 146 -0.34 -9.51 11.77
C ASP A 146 -1.15 -8.28 11.34
N ALA A 147 -0.54 -7.39 10.56
CA ALA A 147 -1.21 -6.21 10.01
C ALA A 147 -2.28 -6.59 8.97
N ILE A 148 -1.97 -7.50 8.05
CA ILE A 148 -2.93 -8.03 7.06
C ILE A 148 -4.13 -8.66 7.77
N LEU A 149 -3.89 -9.46 8.81
CA LEU A 149 -4.94 -10.15 9.58
C LEU A 149 -5.88 -9.21 10.36
N LYS A 150 -5.58 -7.89 10.44
CA LYS A 150 -6.53 -6.91 11.00
C LYS A 150 -7.71 -6.61 10.07
N HIS A 151 -7.60 -6.90 8.79
CA HIS A 151 -8.63 -6.63 7.78
C HIS A 151 -9.69 -7.73 7.70
N LYS A 152 -10.35 -8.04 8.81
CA LYS A 152 -11.31 -9.14 8.95
C LYS A 152 -12.45 -9.11 7.93
N SER A 153 -12.90 -7.92 7.52
CA SER A 153 -13.94 -7.75 6.51
C SER A 153 -13.51 -8.21 5.10
N GLN A 154 -12.21 -8.52 4.89
CA GLN A 154 -11.64 -8.79 3.57
C GLN A 154 -11.16 -10.23 3.38
N ASN A 155 -11.52 -11.16 4.29
CA ASN A 155 -11.01 -12.54 4.27
C ASN A 155 -9.47 -12.55 4.19
N PRO A 156 -8.77 -12.03 5.22
CA PRO A 156 -7.36 -11.68 5.15
C PRO A 156 -6.43 -12.91 5.09
N GLU A 157 -6.87 -14.07 5.54
CA GLU A 157 -6.07 -15.30 5.59
C GLU A 157 -5.54 -15.67 4.20
N ARG A 158 -6.39 -15.58 3.17
CA ARG A 158 -6.00 -15.83 1.77
C ARG A 158 -4.88 -14.91 1.29
N PHE A 159 -4.84 -13.69 1.77
CA PHE A 159 -3.77 -12.75 1.40
C PHE A 159 -2.47 -13.07 2.12
N VAL A 160 -2.52 -13.54 3.37
CA VAL A 160 -1.32 -14.00 4.08
C VAL A 160 -0.65 -15.12 3.29
N ASP A 161 -1.38 -16.17 2.91
CA ASP A 161 -0.85 -17.31 2.16
C ASP A 161 -0.30 -16.88 0.80
N LEU A 162 -1.05 -16.03 0.07
CA LEU A 162 -0.65 -15.54 -1.25
C LEU A 162 0.64 -14.72 -1.20
N PHE A 163 0.78 -13.85 -0.21
CA PHE A 163 1.96 -12.99 -0.08
C PHE A 163 3.15 -13.69 0.54
N GLU A 164 2.96 -14.77 1.26
CA GLU A 164 4.04 -15.68 1.66
C GLU A 164 4.71 -16.29 0.43
N LEU A 165 3.92 -16.83 -0.49
CA LEU A 165 4.41 -17.37 -1.77
C LEU A 165 5.12 -16.30 -2.59
N MET A 166 4.50 -15.13 -2.72
CA MET A 166 5.04 -14.04 -3.52
C MET A 166 6.37 -13.51 -2.96
N ASN A 167 6.46 -13.28 -1.66
CA ASN A 167 7.68 -12.77 -1.04
C ASN A 167 8.81 -13.82 -1.13
N SER A 168 8.50 -15.10 -0.89
CA SER A 168 9.47 -16.20 -1.06
C SER A 168 9.96 -16.31 -2.51
N TYR A 169 9.06 -16.12 -3.50
CA TYR A 169 9.44 -16.08 -4.91
C TYR A 169 10.39 -14.91 -5.20
N ARG A 170 10.12 -13.72 -4.67
CA ARG A 170 11.01 -12.56 -4.85
C ARG A 170 12.36 -12.75 -4.17
N ALA A 171 12.38 -13.36 -2.99
CA ALA A 171 13.62 -13.73 -2.32
C ALA A 171 14.45 -14.72 -3.16
N ALA A 172 13.81 -15.74 -3.73
CA ALA A 172 14.48 -16.67 -4.63
C ALA A 172 14.99 -15.98 -5.92
N GLN A 173 14.23 -15.03 -6.47
CA GLN A 173 14.60 -14.30 -7.67
C GLN A 173 15.86 -13.44 -7.49
N CYS A 174 16.10 -12.88 -6.32
CA CYS A 174 17.32 -12.14 -6.01
C CYS A 174 18.41 -12.99 -5.33
N ASN A 175 18.25 -14.32 -5.32
CA ASN A 175 19.18 -15.26 -4.69
C ASN A 175 19.41 -14.99 -3.19
N ALA A 176 18.38 -14.57 -2.47
CA ALA A 176 18.43 -14.41 -1.03
C ALA A 176 18.53 -15.78 -0.31
N PRO A 177 19.04 -15.84 0.95
CA PRO A 177 19.08 -17.05 1.73
C PRO A 177 17.71 -17.73 1.87
N LYS A 178 17.70 -19.06 2.05
CA LYS A 178 16.46 -19.81 2.28
C LYS A 178 15.74 -19.28 3.54
N GLY A 179 14.46 -19.01 3.40
CA GLY A 179 13.62 -18.47 4.49
C GLY A 179 13.61 -16.94 4.57
N SER A 180 14.23 -16.25 3.60
CA SER A 180 14.08 -14.80 3.44
C SER A 180 12.74 -14.42 2.78
N TYR A 181 12.28 -13.20 3.04
CA TYR A 181 11.05 -12.63 2.50
C TYR A 181 11.28 -11.22 1.94
#